data_77d4e3063cac64fdf5f93fb083d0e63a
#
_entry.id   77d4e3063cac64fdf5f93fb083d0e63a
#
_cell.length_a   1.000
_cell.length_b   1.000
_cell.length_c   1.000
_cell.angle_alpha   90.00
_cell.angle_beta   90.00
_cell.angle_gamma   90.00
#
_symmetry.space_group_name_H-M   'P 1'
#
loop_
_entity.id
_entity.type
_entity.pdbx_description
1 polymer ?
#
loop_
_entity_poly.entity_id
_entity_poly.type
_entity_poly.pdbx_seq_one_letter_code
_entity_poly.pdbx_strand_id
1 'polypeptide(L)'
;MMPAMLAAAISLMPTWLERTGKTDMASRLLVGATFALYPALFLLQAAGSAWIIDFHMLFFATIAMTALLADWRPVVAAAAVTAVHHLATNFLAPSLVFNNGPDIGRVVLHAVIVVVETCALVYLARGLEQMVLGQALARKQQIELEASAAAERQQVQSEQETVITALGRRLEDLADGDLAARITEQFPQSYERLRTALNNATSNLEAVVRAVDATARQIAVGANEIRAASDDLSRRTEHQADALGRNSQATLRLTNEIE
;
A
#
# COMPACT_ATOMS: atom_id res chain seq x y z
N MET A 1 -32.98 21.60 42.90
CA MET A 1 -33.38 20.51 41.99
C MET A 1 -33.73 21.00 40.56
N MET A 2 -34.49 22.08 40.41
CA MET A 2 -34.90 22.62 39.11
C MET A 2 -33.72 22.90 38.11
N PRO A 3 -32.62 23.56 38.52
CA PRO A 3 -31.52 23.82 37.58
C PRO A 3 -30.81 22.58 37.06
N ALA A 4 -30.66 21.55 37.91
CA ALA A 4 -30.04 20.29 37.48
C ALA A 4 -30.93 19.52 36.48
N MET A 5 -32.24 19.59 36.64
CA MET A 5 -33.19 19.00 35.68
C MET A 5 -33.17 19.72 34.34
N LEU A 6 -33.04 21.05 34.34
CA LEU A 6 -32.90 21.86 33.12
C LEU A 6 -31.57 21.57 32.41
N ALA A 7 -30.47 21.49 33.16
CA ALA A 7 -29.17 21.11 32.58
C ALA A 7 -29.21 19.72 31.94
N ALA A 8 -29.83 18.75 32.62
CA ALA A 8 -30.02 17.41 32.06
C ALA A 8 -30.86 17.44 30.77
N ALA A 9 -31.98 18.19 30.79
CA ALA A 9 -32.86 18.34 29.61
C ALA A 9 -32.13 18.98 28.41
N ILE A 10 -31.32 20.03 28.65
CA ILE A 10 -30.52 20.69 27.63
C ILE A 10 -29.47 19.74 27.05
N SER A 11 -28.87 18.86 27.87
CA SER A 11 -27.85 17.90 27.45
C SER A 11 -28.40 16.71 26.65
N LEU A 12 -29.71 16.40 26.77
CA LEU A 12 -30.30 15.24 26.07
C LEU A 12 -30.15 15.31 24.55
N MET A 13 -30.36 16.48 23.97
CA MET A 13 -30.35 16.65 22.53
C MET A 13 -28.95 16.49 21.90
N PRO A 14 -27.89 17.17 22.39
CA PRO A 14 -26.51 16.95 21.89
C PRO A 14 -26.07 15.48 22.08
N THR A 15 -26.36 14.88 23.23
CA THR A 15 -26.02 13.49 23.50
C THR A 15 -26.73 12.51 22.56
N TRP A 16 -28.00 12.78 22.25
CA TRP A 16 -28.74 11.98 21.26
C TRP A 16 -28.16 12.12 19.86
N LEU A 17 -27.77 13.34 19.42
CA LEU A 17 -27.14 13.61 18.14
C LEU A 17 -25.78 12.87 18.02
N GLU A 18 -24.97 12.94 19.06
CA GLU A 18 -23.69 12.21 19.12
C GLU A 18 -23.88 10.70 18.97
N ARG A 19 -24.82 10.12 19.75
CA ARG A 19 -25.10 8.67 19.69
C ARG A 19 -25.67 8.20 18.35
N THR A 20 -26.39 9.07 17.64
CA THR A 20 -26.96 8.74 16.33
C THR A 20 -26.01 9.03 15.17
N GLY A 21 -24.83 9.61 15.43
CA GLY A 21 -23.84 9.97 14.42
C GLY A 21 -24.31 11.03 13.44
N LYS A 22 -25.33 11.81 13.78
CA LYS A 22 -25.85 12.89 12.95
C LYS A 22 -24.92 14.09 13.00
N THR A 23 -24.34 14.41 11.85
CA THR A 23 -23.40 15.53 11.68
C THR A 23 -23.87 16.57 10.66
N ASP A 24 -25.17 16.59 10.41
CA ASP A 24 -25.79 17.55 9.49
C ASP A 24 -25.74 18.98 10.03
N MET A 25 -26.04 19.94 9.16
CA MET A 25 -26.00 21.37 9.52
C MET A 25 -26.90 21.70 10.71
N ALA A 26 -28.08 21.12 10.75
CA ALA A 26 -29.04 21.39 11.84
C ALA A 26 -28.50 20.90 13.19
N SER A 27 -27.89 19.72 13.22
CA SER A 27 -27.25 19.16 14.43
C SER A 27 -26.12 20.07 14.94
N ARG A 28 -25.28 20.58 14.06
CA ARG A 28 -24.16 21.47 14.44
C ARG A 28 -24.64 22.80 15.00
N LEU A 29 -25.64 23.42 14.37
CA LEU A 29 -26.27 24.64 14.87
C LEU A 29 -26.91 24.43 16.26
N LEU A 30 -27.57 23.28 16.45
CA LEU A 30 -28.22 22.95 17.69
C LEU A 30 -27.21 22.73 18.84
N VAL A 31 -26.07 22.07 18.55
CA VAL A 31 -24.98 21.94 19.52
C VAL A 31 -24.47 23.33 19.94
N GLY A 32 -24.19 24.23 18.98
CA GLY A 32 -23.77 25.59 19.29
C GLY A 32 -24.77 26.35 20.15
N ALA A 33 -26.05 26.32 19.78
CA ALA A 33 -27.11 26.93 20.55
C ALA A 33 -27.19 26.37 21.99
N THR A 34 -27.06 25.07 22.16
CA THR A 34 -27.08 24.41 23.46
C THR A 34 -25.95 24.87 24.37
N PHE A 35 -24.72 25.05 23.81
CA PHE A 35 -23.59 25.55 24.59
C PHE A 35 -23.86 26.91 25.22
N ALA A 36 -24.58 27.82 24.55
CA ALA A 36 -24.93 29.12 25.06
C ALA A 36 -26.02 29.11 26.16
N LEU A 37 -26.77 28.02 26.27
CA LEU A 37 -27.80 27.87 27.33
C LEU A 37 -27.22 27.52 28.71
N TYR A 38 -26.02 26.93 28.78
CA TYR A 38 -25.39 26.61 30.08
C TYR A 38 -25.03 27.85 30.91
N PRO A 39 -24.35 28.90 30.35
CA PRO A 39 -24.17 30.16 31.07
C PRO A 39 -25.47 30.79 31.53
N ALA A 40 -26.51 30.72 30.72
CA ALA A 40 -27.84 31.25 31.12
C ALA A 40 -28.41 30.54 32.35
N LEU A 41 -28.20 29.22 32.47
CA LEU A 41 -28.56 28.46 33.68
C LEU A 41 -27.74 28.85 34.91
N PHE A 42 -26.43 29.09 34.73
CA PHE A 42 -25.57 29.56 35.82
C PHE A 42 -25.98 30.95 36.29
N LEU A 43 -26.34 31.87 35.40
CA LEU A 43 -26.88 33.19 35.77
C LEU A 43 -28.19 33.07 36.54
N LEU A 44 -29.10 32.19 36.13
CA LEU A 44 -30.34 31.94 36.84
C LEU A 44 -30.07 31.45 38.28
N GLN A 45 -29.06 30.66 38.52
CA GLN A 45 -28.67 30.18 39.86
C GLN A 45 -27.98 31.26 40.69
N ALA A 46 -27.22 32.15 40.03
CA ALA A 46 -26.49 33.24 40.67
C ALA A 46 -27.29 34.55 40.80
N ALA A 47 -28.56 34.55 40.41
CA ALA A 47 -29.41 35.73 40.47
C ALA A 47 -29.41 36.34 41.88
N GLY A 48 -29.10 37.63 41.99
CA GLY A 48 -29.00 38.36 43.25
C GLY A 48 -27.71 38.13 44.05
N SER A 49 -26.78 37.29 43.58
CA SER A 49 -25.47 37.10 44.20
C SER A 49 -24.41 38.08 43.68
N ALA A 50 -23.34 38.28 44.44
CA ALA A 50 -22.18 39.08 44.01
C ALA A 50 -21.46 38.46 42.81
N TRP A 51 -21.60 37.13 42.59
CA TRP A 51 -20.90 36.37 41.55
C TRP A 51 -21.58 36.42 40.20
N ILE A 52 -22.69 37.12 40.03
CA ILE A 52 -23.47 37.18 38.77
C ILE A 52 -22.61 37.70 37.60
N ILE A 53 -21.73 38.67 37.89
CA ILE A 53 -20.81 39.23 36.86
C ILE A 53 -19.77 38.22 36.40
N ASP A 54 -19.23 37.44 37.35
CA ASP A 54 -18.22 36.41 37.03
C ASP A 54 -18.83 35.29 36.20
N PHE A 55 -20.00 34.79 36.57
CA PHE A 55 -20.73 33.81 35.76
C PHE A 55 -21.17 34.34 34.39
N HIS A 56 -21.34 35.64 34.25
CA HIS A 56 -21.64 36.26 32.97
C HIS A 56 -20.49 36.07 31.93
N MET A 57 -19.25 36.07 32.39
CA MET A 57 -18.10 35.84 31.53
C MET A 57 -18.07 34.42 30.89
N LEU A 58 -18.83 33.45 31.44
CA LEU A 58 -18.94 32.11 30.87
C LEU A 58 -19.55 32.10 29.45
N PHE A 59 -20.32 33.13 29.04
CA PHE A 59 -20.83 33.21 27.69
C PHE A 59 -19.69 33.29 26.66
N PHE A 60 -18.69 34.12 26.93
CA PHE A 60 -17.49 34.21 26.05
C PHE A 60 -16.76 32.88 25.99
N ALA A 61 -16.53 32.24 27.15
CA ALA A 61 -15.86 30.94 27.19
C ALA A 61 -16.63 29.84 26.41
N THR A 62 -17.96 29.80 26.53
CA THR A 62 -18.77 28.80 25.82
C THR A 62 -18.85 29.07 24.30
N ILE A 63 -18.91 30.33 23.87
CA ILE A 63 -18.79 30.68 22.45
C ILE A 63 -17.42 30.24 21.91
N ALA A 64 -16.32 30.54 22.65
CA ALA A 64 -14.97 30.14 22.27
C ALA A 64 -14.82 28.61 22.15
N MET A 65 -15.42 27.84 23.08
CA MET A 65 -15.37 26.38 23.04
C MET A 65 -16.04 25.79 21.79
N THR A 66 -17.05 26.45 21.22
CA THR A 66 -17.69 25.97 19.99
C THR A 66 -16.75 26.01 18.76
N ALA A 67 -15.70 26.84 18.78
CA ALA A 67 -14.71 26.88 17.72
C ALA A 67 -13.88 25.57 17.62
N LEU A 68 -13.76 24.78 18.71
CA LEU A 68 -13.11 23.47 18.74
C LEU A 68 -13.82 22.43 17.84
N LEU A 69 -15.08 22.69 17.47
CA LEU A 69 -15.82 21.83 16.54
C LEU A 69 -15.32 21.95 15.09
N ALA A 70 -14.33 22.82 14.83
CA ALA A 70 -13.77 23.10 13.49
C ALA A 70 -14.88 23.41 12.46
N ASP A 71 -15.90 24.14 12.91
CA ASP A 71 -17.02 24.61 12.10
C ASP A 71 -17.46 25.99 12.63
N TRP A 72 -17.59 26.96 11.76
CA TRP A 72 -17.97 28.32 12.12
C TRP A 72 -19.46 28.46 12.50
N ARG A 73 -20.32 27.53 12.06
CA ARG A 73 -21.79 27.59 12.25
C ARG A 73 -22.20 27.49 13.71
N PRO A 74 -21.67 26.56 14.52
CA PRO A 74 -21.92 26.52 15.97
C PRO A 74 -21.51 27.81 16.68
N VAL A 75 -20.40 28.43 16.27
CA VAL A 75 -19.94 29.70 16.85
C VAL A 75 -20.99 30.80 16.66
N VAL A 76 -21.48 30.94 15.43
CA VAL A 76 -22.52 31.95 15.11
C VAL A 76 -23.83 31.61 15.84
N ALA A 77 -24.22 30.34 15.93
CA ALA A 77 -25.43 29.95 16.64
C ALA A 77 -25.33 30.27 18.14
N ALA A 78 -24.21 29.96 18.79
CA ALA A 78 -23.96 30.26 20.19
C ALA A 78 -24.02 31.80 20.44
N ALA A 79 -23.34 32.59 19.59
CA ALA A 79 -23.35 34.05 19.65
C ALA A 79 -24.78 34.64 19.48
N ALA A 80 -25.55 34.11 18.53
CA ALA A 80 -26.93 34.54 18.31
C ALA A 80 -27.83 34.24 19.52
N VAL A 81 -27.73 33.05 20.08
CA VAL A 81 -28.49 32.68 21.33
C VAL A 81 -28.09 33.58 22.49
N THR A 82 -26.79 33.85 22.65
CA THR A 82 -26.26 34.77 23.67
C THR A 82 -26.83 36.19 23.48
N ALA A 83 -26.82 36.72 22.28
CA ALA A 83 -27.36 38.06 21.99
C ALA A 83 -28.89 38.15 22.28
N VAL A 84 -29.63 37.12 21.85
CA VAL A 84 -31.08 37.06 22.11
C VAL A 84 -31.35 36.95 23.62
N HIS A 85 -30.57 36.11 24.34
CA HIS A 85 -30.69 35.99 25.79
C HIS A 85 -30.48 37.33 26.50
N HIS A 86 -29.41 38.05 26.18
CA HIS A 86 -29.11 39.35 26.84
C HIS A 86 -30.15 40.44 26.52
N LEU A 87 -30.59 40.50 25.28
CA LEU A 87 -31.61 41.46 24.86
C LEU A 87 -32.95 41.14 25.54
N ALA A 88 -33.40 39.89 25.50
CA ALA A 88 -34.67 39.48 26.06
C ALA A 88 -34.69 39.67 27.60
N THR A 89 -33.65 39.20 28.30
CA THR A 89 -33.59 39.31 29.76
C THR A 89 -33.41 40.71 30.27
N ASN A 90 -32.76 41.63 29.50
CA ASN A 90 -32.69 43.04 29.87
C ASN A 90 -34.08 43.69 30.02
N PHE A 91 -35.06 43.25 29.22
CA PHE A 91 -36.42 43.80 29.28
C PHE A 91 -37.38 42.99 30.15
N LEU A 92 -37.28 41.67 30.11
CA LEU A 92 -38.22 40.75 30.74
C LEU A 92 -37.84 40.43 32.20
N ALA A 93 -36.57 40.32 32.51
CA ALA A 93 -36.07 39.93 33.82
C ALA A 93 -34.62 40.47 34.05
N PRO A 94 -34.46 41.81 34.18
CA PRO A 94 -33.16 42.45 34.30
C PRO A 94 -32.27 41.90 35.42
N SER A 95 -32.85 41.49 36.51
CA SER A 95 -32.14 40.94 37.67
C SER A 95 -31.42 39.62 37.39
N LEU A 96 -31.74 38.97 36.28
CA LEU A 96 -31.02 37.76 35.82
C LEU A 96 -29.71 38.09 35.08
N VAL A 97 -29.50 39.35 34.65
CA VAL A 97 -28.32 39.79 33.88
C VAL A 97 -27.58 40.91 34.61
N PHE A 98 -28.27 41.86 35.18
CA PHE A 98 -27.71 43.03 35.84
C PHE A 98 -28.34 43.31 37.23
N ASN A 99 -27.48 43.53 38.23
CA ASN A 99 -27.94 43.77 39.60
C ASN A 99 -28.64 45.16 39.76
N ASN A 100 -28.37 46.12 38.84
CA ASN A 100 -28.83 47.48 38.96
C ASN A 100 -30.03 47.82 38.05
N GLY A 101 -30.74 46.79 37.53
CA GLY A 101 -31.84 46.96 36.59
C GLY A 101 -31.50 47.04 35.13
N PRO A 102 -32.46 47.37 34.24
CA PRO A 102 -32.25 47.40 32.80
C PRO A 102 -31.17 48.41 32.40
N ASP A 103 -30.25 48.00 31.55
CA ASP A 103 -29.15 48.86 31.05
C ASP A 103 -28.83 48.52 29.58
N ILE A 104 -29.45 49.28 28.67
CA ILE A 104 -29.27 49.10 27.23
C ILE A 104 -27.84 49.43 26.79
N GLY A 105 -27.14 50.35 27.47
CA GLY A 105 -25.76 50.67 27.19
C GLY A 105 -24.82 49.47 27.40
N ARG A 106 -25.03 48.74 28.47
CA ARG A 106 -24.29 47.48 28.74
C ARG A 106 -24.62 46.40 27.72
N VAL A 107 -25.88 46.26 27.32
CA VAL A 107 -26.29 45.29 26.30
C VAL A 107 -25.59 45.60 24.99
N VAL A 108 -25.53 46.87 24.57
CA VAL A 108 -24.86 47.31 23.37
C VAL A 108 -23.34 47.02 23.46
N LEU A 109 -22.70 47.35 24.58
CA LEU A 109 -21.28 47.07 24.79
C LEU A 109 -20.97 45.58 24.69
N HIS A 110 -21.78 44.71 25.33
CA HIS A 110 -21.64 43.26 25.23
C HIS A 110 -21.86 42.76 23.80
N ALA A 111 -22.85 43.29 23.08
CA ALA A 111 -23.11 42.95 21.70
C ALA A 111 -21.88 43.25 20.80
N VAL A 112 -21.23 44.40 20.99
CA VAL A 112 -20.00 44.74 20.26
C VAL A 112 -18.88 43.76 20.56
N ILE A 113 -18.66 43.42 21.84
CA ILE A 113 -17.63 42.46 22.25
C ILE A 113 -17.92 41.07 21.66
N VAL A 114 -19.15 40.58 21.75
CA VAL A 114 -19.58 39.28 21.20
C VAL A 114 -19.39 39.25 19.67
N VAL A 115 -19.68 40.38 18.99
CA VAL A 115 -19.45 40.45 17.51
C VAL A 115 -17.96 40.34 17.18
N VAL A 116 -17.10 41.09 17.88
CA VAL A 116 -15.64 41.03 17.68
C VAL A 116 -15.09 39.62 17.95
N GLU A 117 -15.48 39.02 19.08
CA GLU A 117 -15.12 37.66 19.44
C GLU A 117 -15.61 36.66 18.39
N THR A 118 -16.87 36.76 17.99
CA THR A 118 -17.45 35.86 16.98
C THR A 118 -16.72 35.94 15.65
N CYS A 119 -16.37 37.17 15.18
CA CYS A 119 -15.60 37.36 13.96
C CYS A 119 -14.23 36.66 14.04
N ALA A 120 -13.51 36.82 15.15
CA ALA A 120 -12.21 36.17 15.37
C ALA A 120 -12.34 34.66 15.42
N LEU A 121 -13.34 34.14 16.13
CA LEU A 121 -13.58 32.69 16.25
C LEU A 121 -14.07 32.05 14.96
N VAL A 122 -14.89 32.75 14.17
CA VAL A 122 -15.31 32.29 12.83
C VAL A 122 -14.12 32.21 11.89
N TYR A 123 -13.21 33.19 11.92
CA TYR A 123 -11.97 33.13 11.16
C TYR A 123 -11.13 31.92 11.56
N LEU A 124 -10.92 31.69 12.85
CA LEU A 124 -10.19 30.54 13.38
C LEU A 124 -10.87 29.20 13.01
N ALA A 125 -12.19 29.10 13.21
CA ALA A 125 -12.95 27.89 12.93
C ALA A 125 -12.91 27.51 11.45
N ARG A 126 -12.98 28.49 10.54
CA ARG A 126 -12.81 28.25 9.09
C ARG A 126 -11.41 27.78 8.74
N GLY A 127 -10.38 28.34 9.38
CA GLY A 127 -9.00 27.87 9.21
C GLY A 127 -8.82 26.42 9.65
N LEU A 128 -9.39 26.06 10.80
CA LEU A 128 -9.39 24.68 11.32
C LEU A 128 -10.17 23.73 10.38
N GLU A 129 -11.35 24.14 9.91
CA GLU A 129 -12.15 23.36 8.95
C GLU A 129 -11.35 23.05 7.68
N GLN A 130 -10.72 24.08 7.09
CA GLN A 130 -9.89 23.91 5.89
C GLN A 130 -8.69 23.00 6.15
N MET A 131 -8.04 23.12 7.30
CA MET A 131 -6.92 22.25 7.67
C MET A 131 -7.36 20.79 7.81
N VAL A 132 -8.47 20.53 8.51
CA VAL A 132 -9.01 19.16 8.70
C VAL A 132 -9.41 18.53 7.37
N LEU A 133 -10.12 19.30 6.53
CA LEU A 133 -10.52 18.84 5.19
C LEU A 133 -9.29 18.58 4.29
N GLY A 134 -8.31 19.49 4.33
CA GLY A 134 -7.06 19.33 3.59
C GLY A 134 -6.28 18.07 4.02
N GLN A 135 -6.15 17.84 5.33
CA GLN A 135 -5.52 16.63 5.86
C GLN A 135 -6.27 15.35 5.47
N ALA A 136 -7.61 15.37 5.53
CA ALA A 136 -8.43 14.23 5.14
C ALA A 136 -8.26 13.89 3.66
N LEU A 137 -8.23 14.92 2.78
CA LEU A 137 -7.99 14.74 1.35
C LEU A 137 -6.59 14.22 1.06
N ALA A 138 -5.56 14.81 1.68
CA ALA A 138 -4.17 14.37 1.52
C ALA A 138 -3.99 12.92 1.98
N ARG A 139 -4.60 12.55 3.11
CA ARG A 139 -4.57 11.16 3.60
C ARG A 139 -5.24 10.18 2.64
N LYS A 140 -6.38 10.58 2.05
CA LYS A 140 -7.05 9.76 1.04
C LYS A 140 -6.16 9.55 -0.18
N GLN A 141 -5.54 10.61 -0.70
CA GLN A 141 -4.61 10.52 -1.83
C GLN A 141 -3.39 9.64 -1.51
N GLN A 142 -2.85 9.75 -0.30
CA GLN A 142 -1.74 8.90 0.14
C GLN A 142 -2.14 7.43 0.16
N ILE A 143 -3.31 7.09 0.70
CA ILE A 143 -3.82 5.70 0.71
C ILE A 143 -4.00 5.16 -0.72
N GLU A 144 -4.53 5.96 -1.64
CA GLU A 144 -4.70 5.57 -3.04
C GLU A 144 -3.34 5.33 -3.73
N LEU A 145 -2.35 6.19 -3.48
CA LEU A 145 -0.98 6.02 -4.00
C LEU A 145 -0.29 4.78 -3.42
N GLU A 146 -0.41 4.55 -2.12
CA GLU A 146 0.14 3.35 -1.46
C GLU A 146 -0.51 2.07 -2.00
N ALA A 147 -1.83 2.08 -2.21
CA ALA A 147 -2.55 0.94 -2.78
C ALA A 147 -2.11 0.65 -4.22
N SER A 148 -1.96 1.68 -5.07
CA SER A 148 -1.49 1.51 -6.45
C SER A 148 -0.04 1.01 -6.50
N ALA A 149 0.85 1.55 -5.67
CA ALA A 149 2.23 1.10 -5.56
C ALA A 149 2.35 -0.34 -5.03
N ALA A 150 1.48 -0.73 -4.09
CA ALA A 150 1.42 -2.11 -3.60
C ALA A 150 0.96 -3.09 -4.68
N ALA A 151 -0.07 -2.72 -5.47
CA ALA A 151 -0.55 -3.53 -6.58
C ALA A 151 0.52 -3.71 -7.67
N GLU A 152 1.24 -2.64 -8.02
CA GLU A 152 2.35 -2.71 -8.99
C GLU A 152 3.49 -3.62 -8.49
N ARG A 153 3.89 -3.49 -7.22
CA ARG A 153 4.90 -4.37 -6.62
C ARG A 153 4.47 -5.83 -6.64
N GLN A 154 3.21 -6.11 -6.32
CA GLN A 154 2.68 -7.47 -6.33
C GLN A 154 2.66 -8.06 -7.73
N GLN A 155 2.31 -7.27 -8.75
CA GLN A 155 2.36 -7.69 -10.14
C GLN A 155 3.80 -8.03 -10.56
N VAL A 156 4.77 -7.13 -10.32
CA VAL A 156 6.18 -7.36 -10.63
C VAL A 156 6.72 -8.61 -9.90
N GLN A 157 6.37 -8.80 -8.65
CA GLN A 157 6.78 -9.98 -7.88
C GLN A 157 6.20 -11.27 -8.47
N SER A 158 4.92 -11.27 -8.86
CA SER A 158 4.29 -12.42 -9.51
C SER A 158 4.92 -12.76 -10.86
N GLU A 159 5.25 -11.73 -11.65
CA GLU A 159 5.97 -11.90 -12.92
C GLU A 159 7.36 -12.50 -12.71
N GLN A 160 8.10 -12.02 -11.71
CA GLN A 160 9.42 -12.55 -11.35
C GLN A 160 9.35 -14.00 -10.89
N GLU A 161 8.38 -14.34 -10.05
CA GLU A 161 8.19 -15.70 -9.53
C GLU A 161 7.88 -16.70 -10.67
N THR A 162 7.05 -16.31 -11.62
CA THR A 162 6.76 -17.10 -12.83
C THR A 162 8.04 -17.38 -13.63
N VAL A 163 8.85 -16.35 -13.87
CA VAL A 163 10.10 -16.48 -14.62
C VAL A 163 11.11 -17.35 -13.89
N ILE A 164 11.30 -17.11 -12.58
CA ILE A 164 12.25 -17.90 -11.76
C ILE A 164 11.85 -19.36 -11.73
N THR A 165 10.56 -19.67 -11.57
CA THR A 165 10.05 -21.04 -11.54
C THR A 165 10.25 -21.75 -12.88
N ALA A 166 9.96 -21.07 -14.00
CA ALA A 166 10.15 -21.64 -15.34
C ALA A 166 11.63 -21.88 -15.65
N LEU A 167 12.51 -20.94 -15.28
CA LEU A 167 13.95 -21.08 -15.44
C LEU A 167 14.51 -22.20 -14.55
N GLY A 168 14.09 -22.28 -13.28
CA GLY A 168 14.50 -23.32 -12.35
C GLY A 168 14.19 -24.71 -12.89
N ARG A 169 12.94 -24.94 -13.28
CA ARG A 169 12.49 -26.18 -13.89
C ARG A 169 13.33 -26.53 -15.14
N ARG A 170 13.54 -25.55 -15.99
CA ARG A 170 14.33 -25.79 -17.22
C ARG A 170 15.79 -26.13 -16.94
N LEU A 171 16.40 -25.52 -15.93
CA LEU A 171 17.77 -25.83 -15.51
C LEU A 171 17.85 -27.23 -14.88
N GLU A 172 16.84 -27.67 -14.16
CA GLU A 172 16.71 -29.03 -13.62
C GLU A 172 16.62 -30.05 -14.77
N ASP A 173 15.74 -29.85 -15.76
CA ASP A 173 15.65 -30.69 -16.96
C ASP A 173 17.00 -30.80 -17.66
N LEU A 174 17.72 -29.67 -17.79
CA LEU A 174 19.05 -29.64 -18.41
C LEU A 174 20.09 -30.41 -17.60
N ALA A 175 20.04 -30.35 -16.27
CA ALA A 175 20.91 -31.10 -15.37
C ALA A 175 20.65 -32.60 -15.48
N ASP A 176 19.40 -33.02 -15.72
CA ASP A 176 18.98 -34.39 -15.95
C ASP A 176 19.29 -34.90 -17.37
N GLY A 177 19.88 -34.05 -18.23
CA GLY A 177 20.28 -34.37 -19.59
C GLY A 177 19.20 -34.18 -20.66
N ASP A 178 18.03 -33.62 -20.33
CA ASP A 178 17.02 -33.28 -21.33
C ASP A 178 17.40 -32.01 -22.08
N LEU A 179 18.07 -32.19 -23.22
CA LEU A 179 18.43 -31.11 -24.13
C LEU A 179 17.32 -30.74 -25.13
N ALA A 180 16.22 -31.51 -25.19
CA ALA A 180 15.14 -31.28 -26.15
C ALA A 180 14.08 -30.29 -25.62
N ALA A 181 13.86 -30.23 -24.30
CA ALA A 181 12.89 -29.36 -23.70
C ALA A 181 13.22 -27.86 -23.95
N ARG A 182 12.20 -27.05 -24.06
CA ARG A 182 12.30 -25.59 -24.29
C ARG A 182 11.31 -24.87 -23.41
N ILE A 183 11.62 -23.62 -23.01
CA ILE A 183 10.65 -22.75 -22.40
C ILE A 183 9.74 -22.21 -23.53
N THR A 184 8.49 -22.70 -23.54
CA THR A 184 7.46 -22.31 -24.53
C THR A 184 6.55 -21.20 -24.01
N GLU A 185 6.46 -21.05 -22.68
CA GLU A 185 5.68 -19.99 -22.03
C GLU A 185 6.27 -18.63 -22.39
N GLN A 186 5.41 -17.66 -22.68
CA GLN A 186 5.84 -16.28 -22.91
C GLN A 186 6.21 -15.62 -21.59
N PHE A 187 7.37 -15.02 -21.54
CA PHE A 187 7.80 -14.21 -20.40
C PHE A 187 7.33 -12.75 -20.57
N PRO A 188 7.18 -12.00 -19.47
CA PRO A 188 7.04 -10.55 -19.55
C PRO A 188 8.16 -9.93 -20.42
N GLN A 189 7.86 -8.84 -21.10
CA GLN A 189 8.77 -8.24 -22.11
C GLN A 189 10.18 -7.98 -21.55
N SER A 190 10.29 -7.61 -20.29
CA SER A 190 11.55 -7.39 -19.57
C SER A 190 12.43 -8.64 -19.46
N TYR A 191 11.84 -9.84 -19.49
CA TYR A 191 12.52 -11.14 -19.30
C TYR A 191 12.57 -12.00 -20.56
N GLU A 192 11.96 -11.59 -21.67
CA GLU A 192 11.89 -12.38 -22.92
C GLU A 192 13.27 -12.66 -23.53
N ARG A 193 14.21 -11.73 -23.34
CA ARG A 193 15.61 -11.94 -23.75
C ARG A 193 16.27 -13.11 -23.00
N LEU A 194 15.92 -13.31 -21.73
CA LEU A 194 16.45 -14.40 -20.91
C LEU A 194 15.93 -15.76 -21.41
N ARG A 195 14.62 -15.85 -21.69
CA ARG A 195 14.01 -17.04 -22.31
C ARG A 195 14.69 -17.43 -23.61
N THR A 196 14.86 -16.45 -24.50
CA THR A 196 15.49 -16.67 -25.81
C THR A 196 16.95 -17.11 -25.66
N ALA A 197 17.70 -16.47 -24.77
CA ALA A 197 19.11 -16.80 -24.53
C ALA A 197 19.28 -18.23 -23.99
N LEU A 198 18.44 -18.65 -23.04
CA LEU A 198 18.50 -20.01 -22.49
C LEU A 198 18.11 -21.06 -23.54
N ASN A 199 17.04 -20.84 -24.31
CA ASN A 199 16.65 -21.74 -25.40
C ASN A 199 17.75 -21.89 -26.47
N ASN A 200 18.41 -20.79 -26.83
CA ASN A 200 19.53 -20.83 -27.76
C ASN A 200 20.73 -21.59 -27.21
N ALA A 201 21.09 -21.36 -25.95
CA ALA A 201 22.17 -22.07 -25.29
C ALA A 201 21.91 -23.59 -25.26
N THR A 202 20.67 -24.00 -24.93
CA THR A 202 20.26 -25.40 -24.95
C THR A 202 20.33 -26.00 -26.34
N SER A 203 19.89 -25.27 -27.40
CA SER A 203 19.98 -25.73 -28.77
C SER A 203 21.43 -25.94 -29.24
N ASN A 204 22.31 -25.05 -28.81
CA ASN A 204 23.74 -25.18 -29.12
C ASN A 204 24.35 -26.42 -28.42
N LEU A 205 24.01 -26.65 -27.14
CA LEU A 205 24.46 -27.84 -26.43
C LEU A 205 23.94 -29.11 -27.09
N GLU A 206 22.70 -29.16 -27.48
CA GLU A 206 22.11 -30.29 -28.21
C GLU A 206 22.86 -30.58 -29.53
N ALA A 207 23.18 -29.54 -30.26
CA ALA A 207 23.95 -29.69 -31.52
C ALA A 207 25.36 -30.25 -31.26
N VAL A 208 26.06 -29.78 -30.23
CA VAL A 208 27.38 -30.28 -29.84
C VAL A 208 27.32 -31.76 -29.44
N VAL A 209 26.35 -32.13 -28.58
CA VAL A 209 26.21 -33.54 -28.15
C VAL A 209 25.91 -34.46 -29.32
N ARG A 210 25.05 -34.06 -30.26
CA ARG A 210 24.77 -34.82 -31.48
C ARG A 210 26.04 -34.97 -32.37
N ALA A 211 26.86 -33.94 -32.48
CA ALA A 211 28.10 -34.01 -33.24
C ALA A 211 29.12 -34.97 -32.60
N VAL A 212 29.22 -34.94 -31.26
CA VAL A 212 30.06 -35.88 -30.48
C VAL A 212 29.61 -37.34 -30.69
N ASP A 213 28.27 -37.58 -30.59
CA ASP A 213 27.70 -38.91 -30.81
C ASP A 213 28.03 -39.44 -32.25
N ALA A 214 27.81 -38.62 -33.25
CA ALA A 214 28.13 -38.94 -34.64
C ALA A 214 29.62 -39.26 -34.82
N THR A 215 30.52 -38.49 -34.25
CA THR A 215 31.95 -38.70 -34.27
C THR A 215 32.35 -40.01 -33.55
N ALA A 216 31.76 -40.27 -32.39
CA ALA A 216 31.99 -41.51 -31.65
C ALA A 216 31.57 -42.74 -32.44
N ARG A 217 30.46 -42.71 -33.17
CA ARG A 217 30.02 -43.79 -34.08
C ARG A 217 30.98 -43.99 -35.23
N GLN A 218 31.48 -42.90 -35.85
CA GLN A 218 32.50 -43.01 -36.89
C GLN A 218 33.81 -43.64 -36.40
N ILE A 219 34.26 -43.27 -35.20
CA ILE A 219 35.43 -43.87 -34.57
C ILE A 219 35.20 -45.37 -34.34
N ALA A 220 34.01 -45.77 -33.87
CA ALA A 220 33.66 -47.18 -33.63
C ALA A 220 33.67 -47.98 -34.95
N VAL A 221 33.14 -47.41 -36.04
CA VAL A 221 33.20 -48.04 -37.39
C VAL A 221 34.65 -48.15 -37.87
N GLY A 222 35.45 -47.09 -37.81
CA GLY A 222 36.86 -47.11 -38.21
C GLY A 222 37.70 -48.10 -37.35
N ALA A 223 37.43 -48.21 -36.06
CA ALA A 223 38.10 -49.20 -35.21
C ALA A 223 37.76 -50.65 -35.62
N ASN A 224 36.51 -50.92 -36.02
CA ASN A 224 36.16 -52.25 -36.56
C ASN A 224 36.80 -52.55 -37.90
N GLU A 225 36.92 -51.55 -38.80
CA GLU A 225 37.63 -51.71 -40.06
C GLU A 225 39.13 -51.99 -39.87
N ILE A 226 39.78 -51.25 -38.97
CA ILE A 226 41.18 -51.48 -38.58
C ILE A 226 41.36 -52.90 -38.03
N ARG A 227 40.43 -53.37 -37.15
CA ARG A 227 40.47 -54.71 -36.61
C ARG A 227 40.37 -55.75 -37.72
N ALA A 228 39.43 -55.62 -38.64
CA ALA A 228 39.26 -56.52 -39.76
C ALA A 228 40.51 -56.55 -40.70
N ALA A 229 41.10 -55.37 -40.98
CA ALA A 229 42.32 -55.25 -41.77
C ALA A 229 43.53 -55.89 -41.05
N SER A 230 43.61 -55.73 -39.71
CA SER A 230 44.66 -56.34 -38.90
C SER A 230 44.56 -57.90 -38.89
N ASP A 231 43.34 -58.43 -38.77
CA ASP A 231 43.09 -59.86 -38.85
C ASP A 231 43.43 -60.45 -40.24
N ASP A 232 43.13 -59.70 -41.33
CA ASP A 232 43.53 -60.09 -42.68
C ASP A 232 45.07 -60.08 -42.85
N LEU A 233 45.71 -59.02 -42.37
CA LEU A 233 47.15 -58.86 -42.42
C LEU A 233 47.86 -60.02 -41.62
N SER A 234 47.35 -60.40 -40.45
CA SER A 234 47.86 -61.50 -39.65
C SER A 234 47.81 -62.80 -40.44
N ARG A 235 46.62 -63.08 -41.02
CA ARG A 235 46.46 -64.29 -41.87
C ARG A 235 47.41 -64.35 -43.05
N ARG A 236 47.56 -63.20 -43.74
CA ARG A 236 48.52 -63.10 -44.88
C ARG A 236 49.95 -63.23 -44.43
N THR A 237 50.32 -62.75 -43.27
CA THR A 237 51.67 -62.90 -42.69
C THR A 237 51.95 -64.35 -42.34
N GLU A 238 50.99 -65.08 -41.75
CA GLU A 238 51.09 -66.49 -41.51
C GLU A 238 51.28 -67.26 -42.82
N HIS A 239 50.45 -67.00 -43.84
CA HIS A 239 50.59 -67.64 -45.14
C HIS A 239 51.98 -67.37 -45.79
N GLN A 240 52.50 -66.14 -45.67
CA GLN A 240 53.85 -65.80 -46.17
C GLN A 240 54.94 -66.53 -45.40
N ALA A 241 54.83 -66.62 -44.08
CA ALA A 241 55.79 -67.40 -43.26
C ALA A 241 55.84 -68.87 -43.67
N ASP A 242 54.66 -69.49 -43.90
CA ASP A 242 54.55 -70.83 -44.39
C ASP A 242 55.16 -71.05 -45.79
N ALA A 243 54.90 -70.08 -46.66
CA ALA A 243 55.50 -70.09 -48.05
C ALA A 243 57.02 -69.93 -48.01
N LEU A 244 57.53 -69.05 -47.15
CA LEU A 244 58.98 -68.88 -46.93
C LEU A 244 59.60 -70.17 -46.33
N GLY A 245 58.94 -70.80 -45.45
CA GLY A 245 59.36 -72.09 -44.85
C GLY A 245 59.49 -73.18 -45.96
N ARG A 246 58.47 -73.30 -46.80
CA ARG A 246 58.48 -74.23 -47.94
C ARG A 246 59.60 -73.92 -48.93
N ASN A 247 59.78 -72.63 -49.26
CA ASN A 247 60.87 -72.18 -50.19
C ASN A 247 62.26 -72.50 -49.60
N SER A 248 62.45 -72.27 -48.31
CA SER A 248 63.72 -72.63 -47.64
C SER A 248 64.00 -74.09 -47.69
N GLN A 249 63.01 -74.96 -47.45
CA GLN A 249 63.16 -76.42 -47.58
C GLN A 249 63.47 -76.82 -49.02
N ALA A 250 62.81 -76.23 -50.05
CA ALA A 250 63.07 -76.50 -51.43
C ALA A 250 64.50 -76.10 -51.79
N THR A 251 64.97 -74.90 -51.38
CA THR A 251 66.31 -74.43 -51.57
C THR A 251 67.36 -75.36 -50.99
N LEU A 252 67.15 -75.84 -49.76
CA LEU A 252 68.00 -76.82 -49.08
C LEU A 252 68.05 -78.15 -49.84
N ARG A 253 66.91 -78.60 -50.40
CA ARG A 253 66.89 -79.83 -51.20
C ARG A 253 67.67 -79.63 -52.48
N LEU A 254 67.51 -78.53 -53.18
CA LEU A 254 68.32 -78.24 -54.43
C LEU A 254 69.79 -78.11 -54.13
N THR A 255 70.22 -77.55 -53.04
CA THR A 255 71.61 -77.44 -52.63
C THR A 255 72.20 -78.87 -52.42
N ASN A 256 71.45 -79.78 -51.75
CA ASN A 256 71.89 -81.14 -51.56
C ASN A 256 71.91 -82.02 -52.84
N GLU A 257 71.13 -81.62 -53.87
CA GLU A 257 71.15 -82.31 -55.19
C GLU A 257 72.27 -81.85 -56.11
N ILE A 258 72.90 -80.69 -55.82
CA ILE A 258 74.02 -80.14 -56.65
C ILE A 258 75.38 -80.55 -56.07
N GLU A 259 75.45 -80.91 -54.82
CA GLU A 259 76.68 -81.57 -54.26
C GLU A 259 76.80 -83.02 -54.70
#